data_22da6d0c33b7a0a3639f9f406b0f7014
#
_entry.id   22da6d0c33b7a0a3639f9f406b0f7014
#
_cell.length_a   1.000
_cell.length_b   1.000
_cell.length_c   1.000
_cell.angle_alpha   90.00
_cell.angle_beta   90.00
_cell.angle_gamma   90.00
#
_symmetry.space_group_name_H-M   'P 1'
#
loop_
_entity.id
_entity.type
_entity.pdbx_description
1 polymer ?
#
loop_
_entity_poly.entity_id
_entity_poly.type
_entity_poly.pdbx_seq_one_letter_code
_entity_poly.pdbx_strand_id
1 'polypeptide(L)'
;MKKNHLSFSSTIYFNCLFAFLSVVILTIPLLFIGRDTLGEAVIALLYLVPVGWSAARWGQGAGVCAAVTAALAFDYFFIPPFYTFAVGRLEGWLVLAIFLVVSIVVIGRIQSGLTKARTSEREALFMYEMSSALAGMRTQEAVVHALATNLQQMFQAGLVEVGLQPGNKSAPLLVKAPPTVNGTGNPDRILPILASPCLVGEIRIWRGYGWLPAEGSRLLNNIATQAAQALERARLSEAEALANTVTNGSKT
;
A
#
# COMPACT_ATOMS: atom_id res chain seq x y z
N MET A 1 -5.67 8.24 -27.36
CA MET A 1 -4.98 8.41 -26.07
C MET A 1 -4.87 9.87 -25.64
N LYS A 2 -5.97 10.62 -25.39
CA LYS A 2 -5.91 12.06 -25.01
C LYS A 2 -7.02 12.53 -24.06
N LYS A 3 -7.71 11.61 -23.34
CA LYS A 3 -8.87 11.97 -22.48
C LYS A 3 -8.60 11.93 -20.95
N ASN A 4 -7.46 11.43 -20.48
CA ASN A 4 -7.23 11.27 -19.04
C ASN A 4 -6.50 12.45 -18.35
N HIS A 5 -5.98 13.43 -19.09
CA HIS A 5 -5.31 14.59 -18.49
C HIS A 5 -6.26 15.68 -17.98
N LEU A 6 -7.46 15.80 -18.52
CA LEU A 6 -8.41 16.84 -18.11
C LEU A 6 -9.17 16.51 -16.82
N SER A 7 -9.38 15.23 -16.51
CA SER A 7 -10.04 14.80 -15.27
C SER A 7 -9.15 14.96 -14.04
N PHE A 8 -7.84 14.75 -14.18
CA PHE A 8 -6.89 14.88 -13.07
C PHE A 8 -6.72 16.33 -12.61
N SER A 9 -6.72 17.26 -13.55
CA SER A 9 -6.58 18.70 -13.26
C SER A 9 -7.79 19.25 -12.49
N SER A 10 -9.03 18.91 -12.87
CA SER A 10 -10.23 19.42 -12.19
C SER A 10 -10.34 18.93 -10.73
N THR A 11 -9.94 17.71 -10.44
CA THR A 11 -9.96 17.16 -9.07
C THR A 11 -8.96 17.89 -8.14
N ILE A 12 -7.81 18.29 -8.66
CA ILE A 12 -6.81 19.04 -7.88
C ILE A 12 -7.35 20.43 -7.50
N TYR A 13 -7.94 21.15 -8.45
CA TYR A 13 -8.53 22.47 -8.18
C TYR A 13 -9.68 22.38 -7.16
N PHE A 14 -10.52 21.37 -7.25
CA PHE A 14 -11.60 21.12 -6.30
C PHE A 14 -11.07 20.86 -4.89
N ASN A 15 -10.05 20.03 -4.76
CA ASN A 15 -9.42 19.72 -3.48
C ASN A 15 -8.71 20.95 -2.86
N CYS A 16 -8.04 21.78 -3.68
CA CYS A 16 -7.45 23.04 -3.21
C CYS A 16 -8.52 24.04 -2.78
N LEU A 17 -9.66 24.11 -3.46
CA LEU A 17 -10.77 24.97 -3.06
C LEU A 17 -11.34 24.59 -1.69
N PHE A 18 -11.55 23.29 -1.43
CA PHE A 18 -12.00 22.82 -0.12
C PHE A 18 -10.95 23.07 0.98
N ALA A 19 -9.67 22.91 0.65
CA ALA A 19 -8.58 23.23 1.56
C ALA A 19 -8.55 24.71 1.94
N PHE A 20 -8.71 25.60 0.95
CA PHE A 20 -8.86 27.04 1.16
C PHE A 20 -10.07 27.36 2.06
N LEU A 21 -11.23 26.78 1.74
CA LEU A 21 -12.46 26.98 2.50
C LEU A 21 -12.32 26.55 3.96
N SER A 22 -11.63 25.46 4.24
CA SER A 22 -11.39 24.98 5.61
C SER A 22 -10.55 25.95 6.43
N VAL A 23 -9.57 26.62 5.82
CA VAL A 23 -8.76 27.67 6.45
C VAL A 23 -9.63 28.91 6.73
N VAL A 24 -10.46 29.35 5.77
CA VAL A 24 -11.35 30.49 5.94
C VAL A 24 -12.37 30.27 7.07
N ILE A 25 -12.95 29.06 7.14
CA ILE A 25 -13.90 28.68 8.21
C ILE A 25 -13.24 28.81 9.60
N LEU A 26 -11.97 28.45 9.73
CA LEU A 26 -11.24 28.61 10.98
C LEU A 26 -10.87 30.07 11.26
N THR A 27 -10.53 30.84 10.24
CA THR A 27 -10.11 32.25 10.38
C THR A 27 -11.23 33.13 10.95
N ILE A 28 -12.49 32.91 10.51
CA ILE A 28 -13.63 33.72 10.94
C ILE A 28 -13.82 33.70 12.46
N PRO A 29 -13.97 32.56 13.14
CA PRO A 29 -14.12 32.54 14.60
C PRO A 29 -12.87 33.06 15.33
N LEU A 30 -11.68 32.84 14.81
CA LEU A 30 -10.45 33.38 15.40
C LEU A 30 -10.41 34.91 15.41
N LEU A 31 -10.97 35.57 14.39
CA LEU A 31 -11.10 37.01 14.34
C LEU A 31 -12.13 37.52 15.38
N PHE A 32 -13.21 36.75 15.66
CA PHE A 32 -14.24 37.11 16.64
C PHE A 32 -13.79 36.93 18.11
N ILE A 33 -12.97 35.87 18.38
CA ILE A 33 -12.47 35.61 19.76
C ILE A 33 -11.50 36.71 20.22
N GLY A 34 -10.96 37.46 19.29
CA GLY A 34 -10.05 38.59 19.57
C GLY A 34 -8.59 38.13 19.69
N ARG A 35 -7.74 38.98 19.18
CA ARG A 35 -6.28 38.75 19.12
C ARG A 35 -5.63 38.83 20.50
N ASP A 36 -6.27 39.57 21.42
CA ASP A 36 -5.73 39.83 22.76
C ASP A 36 -5.98 38.66 23.74
N THR A 37 -6.88 37.73 23.37
CA THR A 37 -7.25 36.59 24.23
C THR A 37 -6.39 35.37 23.96
N LEU A 38 -5.98 35.18 22.70
CA LEU A 38 -5.15 34.04 22.25
C LEU A 38 -3.80 34.56 21.79
N GLY A 39 -2.73 34.12 22.40
CA GLY A 39 -1.38 34.47 21.94
C GLY A 39 -1.12 33.98 20.50
N GLU A 40 -0.25 34.70 19.78
CA GLU A 40 0.11 34.40 18.37
C GLU A 40 0.52 32.93 18.14
N ALA A 41 1.24 32.34 19.10
CA ALA A 41 1.66 30.96 19.04
C ALA A 41 0.50 29.95 19.04
N VAL A 42 -0.55 30.23 19.83
CA VAL A 42 -1.76 29.39 19.92
C VAL A 42 -2.54 29.46 18.62
N ILE A 43 -2.66 30.66 18.03
CA ILE A 43 -3.33 30.86 16.75
C ILE A 43 -2.58 30.11 15.64
N ALA A 44 -1.25 30.19 15.61
CA ALA A 44 -0.43 29.45 14.65
C ALA A 44 -0.63 27.94 14.76
N LEU A 45 -0.70 27.39 15.98
CA LEU A 45 -0.99 25.97 16.21
C LEU A 45 -2.39 25.56 15.75
N LEU A 46 -3.40 26.42 15.96
CA LEU A 46 -4.76 26.17 15.49
C LEU A 46 -4.84 26.08 13.97
N TYR A 47 -4.04 26.83 13.24
CA TYR A 47 -3.96 26.73 11.78
C TYR A 47 -3.38 25.40 11.27
N LEU A 48 -2.63 24.65 12.09
CA LEU A 48 -2.20 23.31 11.73
C LEU A 48 -3.36 22.32 11.62
N VAL A 49 -4.49 22.56 12.29
CA VAL A 49 -5.67 21.68 12.23
C VAL A 49 -6.24 21.58 10.81
N PRO A 50 -6.65 22.68 10.12
CA PRO A 50 -7.14 22.59 8.75
C PRO A 50 -6.06 22.12 7.78
N VAL A 51 -4.79 22.42 8.02
CA VAL A 51 -3.67 21.90 7.20
C VAL A 51 -3.57 20.38 7.29
N GLY A 52 -3.54 19.84 8.51
CA GLY A 52 -3.49 18.40 8.76
C GLY A 52 -4.73 17.67 8.23
N TRP A 53 -5.92 18.24 8.47
CA TRP A 53 -7.18 17.71 7.97
C TRP A 53 -7.22 17.65 6.43
N SER A 54 -6.84 18.74 5.78
CA SER A 54 -6.78 18.82 4.31
C SER A 54 -5.80 17.82 3.73
N ALA A 55 -4.61 17.67 4.34
CA ALA A 55 -3.63 16.69 3.95
C ALA A 55 -4.13 15.24 4.10
N ALA A 56 -4.81 14.94 5.21
CA ALA A 56 -5.35 13.60 5.48
C ALA A 56 -6.50 13.23 4.55
N ARG A 57 -7.39 14.19 4.24
CA ARG A 57 -8.64 13.93 3.49
C ARG A 57 -8.47 13.98 1.97
N TRP A 58 -7.71 14.96 1.48
CA TRP A 58 -7.57 15.26 0.04
C TRP A 58 -6.14 15.08 -0.49
N GLY A 59 -5.21 14.67 0.36
CA GLY A 59 -3.86 14.32 -0.04
C GLY A 59 -2.86 15.47 0.06
N GLN A 60 -1.62 15.19 -0.33
CA GLN A 60 -0.47 16.08 -0.13
C GLN A 60 -0.64 17.44 -0.80
N GLY A 61 -1.19 17.49 -2.03
CA GLY A 61 -1.38 18.76 -2.76
C GLY A 61 -2.35 19.70 -2.04
N ALA A 62 -3.48 19.18 -1.54
CA ALA A 62 -4.44 19.97 -0.78
C ALA A 62 -3.86 20.45 0.56
N GLY A 63 -3.05 19.61 1.22
CA GLY A 63 -2.34 19.99 2.44
C GLY A 63 -1.36 21.15 2.22
N VAL A 64 -0.62 21.13 1.12
CA VAL A 64 0.30 22.24 0.75
C VAL A 64 -0.49 23.51 0.44
N CYS A 65 -1.60 23.42 -0.32
CA CYS A 65 -2.49 24.56 -0.57
C CYS A 65 -3.03 25.15 0.74
N ALA A 66 -3.49 24.29 1.66
CA ALA A 66 -3.97 24.72 2.99
C ALA A 66 -2.86 25.41 3.79
N ALA A 67 -1.63 24.87 3.79
CA ALA A 67 -0.50 25.43 4.52
C ALA A 67 -0.11 26.83 4.01
N VAL A 68 -0.05 27.01 2.69
CA VAL A 68 0.23 28.32 2.09
C VAL A 68 -0.88 29.31 2.41
N THR A 69 -2.14 28.89 2.29
CA THR A 69 -3.30 29.75 2.63
C THR A 69 -3.33 30.13 4.10
N ALA A 70 -3.07 29.15 4.98
CA ALA A 70 -3.00 29.38 6.42
C ALA A 70 -1.88 30.33 6.80
N ALA A 71 -0.69 30.18 6.18
CA ALA A 71 0.45 31.06 6.38
C ALA A 71 0.11 32.51 5.99
N LEU A 72 -0.48 32.72 4.81
CA LEU A 72 -0.89 34.03 4.31
C LEU A 72 -2.02 34.65 5.18
N ALA A 73 -2.99 33.83 5.60
CA ALA A 73 -4.06 34.31 6.49
C ALA A 73 -3.51 34.69 7.87
N PHE A 74 -2.59 33.89 8.40
CA PHE A 74 -1.94 34.19 9.69
C PHE A 74 -1.13 35.49 9.62
N ASP A 75 -0.31 35.68 8.58
CA ASP A 75 0.47 36.88 8.36
C ASP A 75 -0.43 38.13 8.23
N TYR A 76 -1.44 38.07 7.37
CA TYR A 76 -2.31 39.19 7.07
C TYR A 76 -3.19 39.63 8.25
N PHE A 77 -3.74 38.66 9.01
CA PHE A 77 -4.72 38.97 10.08
C PHE A 77 -4.12 39.05 11.47
N PHE A 78 -3.00 38.37 11.76
CA PHE A 78 -2.52 38.19 13.14
C PHE A 78 -1.12 38.75 13.40
N ILE A 79 -0.33 39.06 12.36
CA ILE A 79 1.00 39.66 12.52
C ILE A 79 0.93 41.18 12.31
N PRO A 80 1.38 42.00 13.27
CA PRO A 80 1.43 43.44 13.07
C PRO A 80 2.56 43.87 12.09
N PRO A 81 2.32 44.88 11.21
CA PRO A 81 1.14 45.70 11.05
C PRO A 81 -0.01 44.99 10.34
N PHE A 82 -1.19 44.93 11.01
CA PHE A 82 -2.34 44.19 10.53
C PHE A 82 -2.84 44.69 9.18
N TYR A 83 -3.41 43.75 8.38
CA TYR A 83 -3.97 44.00 7.04
C TYR A 83 -2.93 44.47 6.01
N THR A 84 -1.66 44.16 6.25
CA THR A 84 -0.59 44.44 5.31
C THR A 84 0.29 43.19 5.19
N PHE A 85 0.80 42.93 4.01
CA PHE A 85 1.82 41.90 3.79
C PHE A 85 3.25 42.45 4.01
N ALA A 86 3.37 43.55 4.73
CA ALA A 86 4.66 44.14 5.06
C ALA A 86 5.23 43.49 6.32
N VAL A 87 5.97 42.39 6.12
CA VAL A 87 6.74 41.77 7.21
C VAL A 87 7.94 42.67 7.52
N GLY A 88 7.68 43.71 8.35
CA GLY A 88 8.70 44.73 8.67
C GLY A 88 9.78 44.26 9.63
N ARG A 89 9.65 43.07 10.22
CA ARG A 89 10.59 42.50 11.18
C ARG A 89 11.06 41.09 10.75
N LEU A 90 12.32 40.81 10.96
CA LEU A 90 12.90 39.47 10.74
C LEU A 90 12.17 38.38 11.51
N GLU A 91 11.58 38.72 12.67
CA GLU A 91 10.80 37.80 13.51
C GLU A 91 9.58 37.24 12.78
N GLY A 92 8.83 38.07 12.02
CA GLY A 92 7.66 37.61 11.24
C GLY A 92 8.03 36.60 10.13
N TRP A 93 9.12 36.88 9.42
CA TRP A 93 9.65 35.95 8.42
C TRP A 93 10.08 34.61 9.03
N LEU A 94 10.66 34.64 10.23
CA LEU A 94 11.10 33.46 10.95
C LEU A 94 9.91 32.61 11.42
N VAL A 95 8.87 33.23 11.95
CA VAL A 95 7.63 32.55 12.33
C VAL A 95 6.96 31.90 11.11
N LEU A 96 6.87 32.61 10.01
CA LEU A 96 6.29 32.09 8.76
C LEU A 96 7.09 30.90 8.23
N ALA A 97 8.42 30.99 8.22
CA ALA A 97 9.30 29.93 7.79
C ALA A 97 9.17 28.70 8.67
N ILE A 98 9.17 28.85 9.99
CA ILE A 98 8.96 27.75 10.96
C ILE A 98 7.60 27.11 10.75
N PHE A 99 6.52 27.90 10.62
CA PHE A 99 5.19 27.41 10.36
C PHE A 99 5.13 26.54 9.09
N LEU A 100 5.73 27.02 8.01
CA LEU A 100 5.77 26.31 6.73
C LEU A 100 6.53 24.97 6.86
N VAL A 101 7.71 24.99 7.50
CA VAL A 101 8.50 23.78 7.73
C VAL A 101 7.72 22.77 8.58
N VAL A 102 7.11 23.19 9.68
CA VAL A 102 6.30 22.33 10.54
C VAL A 102 5.14 21.75 9.76
N SER A 103 4.43 22.57 8.97
CA SER A 103 3.32 22.12 8.12
C SER A 103 3.76 21.04 7.13
N ILE A 104 4.88 21.22 6.44
CA ILE A 104 5.43 20.23 5.50
C ILE A 104 5.77 18.92 6.21
N VAL A 105 6.40 18.99 7.38
CA VAL A 105 6.75 17.81 8.19
C VAL A 105 5.49 17.06 8.64
N VAL A 106 4.49 17.78 9.14
CA VAL A 106 3.20 17.20 9.56
C VAL A 106 2.50 16.52 8.39
N ILE A 107 2.41 17.17 7.23
CA ILE A 107 1.84 16.60 6.01
C ILE A 107 2.58 15.31 5.63
N GLY A 108 3.90 15.32 5.62
CA GLY A 108 4.73 14.17 5.29
C GLY A 108 4.50 12.99 6.25
N ARG A 109 4.40 13.25 7.56
CA ARG A 109 4.13 12.23 8.58
C ARG A 109 2.74 11.61 8.45
N ILE A 110 1.72 12.43 8.25
CA ILE A 110 0.34 11.95 8.06
C ILE A 110 0.25 11.07 6.82
N GLN A 111 0.79 11.51 5.69
CA GLN A 111 0.75 10.74 4.44
C GLN A 111 1.52 9.42 4.54
N SER A 112 2.70 9.44 5.15
CA SER A 112 3.49 8.22 5.37
C SER A 112 2.75 7.21 6.25
N GLY A 113 2.08 7.69 7.31
CA GLY A 113 1.29 6.85 8.20
C GLY A 113 0.10 6.20 7.50
N LEU A 114 -0.66 6.98 6.75
CA LEU A 114 -1.83 6.50 5.99
C LEU A 114 -1.44 5.49 4.91
N THR A 115 -0.35 5.75 4.18
CA THR A 115 0.12 4.84 3.14
C THR A 115 0.56 3.51 3.74
N LYS A 116 1.34 3.54 4.83
CA LYS A 116 1.76 2.31 5.53
C LYS A 116 0.58 1.52 6.06
N ALA A 117 -0.40 2.17 6.69
CA ALA A 117 -1.59 1.50 7.22
C ALA A 117 -2.38 0.80 6.10
N ARG A 118 -2.63 1.47 4.98
CA ARG A 118 -3.34 0.90 3.83
C ARG A 118 -2.57 -0.27 3.18
N THR A 119 -1.25 -0.16 3.09
CA THR A 119 -0.43 -1.26 2.54
C THR A 119 -0.48 -2.47 3.46
N SER A 120 -0.31 -2.27 4.76
CA SER A 120 -0.36 -3.36 5.75
C SER A 120 -1.73 -4.05 5.80
N GLU A 121 -2.81 -3.28 5.71
CA GLU A 121 -4.18 -3.82 5.64
C GLU A 121 -4.38 -4.70 4.39
N ARG A 122 -3.97 -4.22 3.22
CA ARG A 122 -4.04 -4.99 1.97
C ARG A 122 -3.21 -6.27 2.03
N GLU A 123 -2.00 -6.19 2.58
CA GLU A 123 -1.13 -7.36 2.76
C GLU A 123 -1.78 -8.38 3.70
N ALA A 124 -2.39 -7.94 4.81
CA ALA A 124 -3.06 -8.82 5.76
C ALA A 124 -4.30 -9.50 5.15
N LEU A 125 -5.14 -8.74 4.43
CA LEU A 125 -6.32 -9.29 3.72
C LEU A 125 -5.88 -10.33 2.69
N PHE A 126 -4.87 -10.03 1.89
CA PHE A 126 -4.35 -10.97 0.90
C PHE A 126 -3.83 -12.26 1.55
N MET A 127 -3.05 -12.15 2.63
CA MET A 127 -2.55 -13.32 3.35
C MET A 127 -3.67 -14.16 3.91
N TYR A 128 -4.75 -13.54 4.40
CA TYR A 128 -5.94 -14.23 4.88
C TYR A 128 -6.65 -14.98 3.72
N GLU A 129 -6.90 -14.32 2.59
CA GLU A 129 -7.53 -14.91 1.41
C GLU A 129 -6.69 -16.08 0.86
N MET A 130 -5.37 -15.88 0.74
CA MET A 130 -4.46 -16.92 0.29
C MET A 130 -4.47 -18.13 1.23
N SER A 131 -4.35 -17.90 2.53
CA SER A 131 -4.38 -18.97 3.54
C SER A 131 -5.70 -19.73 3.51
N SER A 132 -6.82 -19.02 3.38
CA SER A 132 -8.15 -19.61 3.27
C SER A 132 -8.31 -20.45 1.99
N ALA A 133 -7.87 -19.91 0.86
CA ALA A 133 -7.92 -20.62 -0.41
C ALA A 133 -7.11 -21.92 -0.40
N LEU A 134 -5.94 -21.92 0.24
CA LEU A 134 -5.05 -23.08 0.31
C LEU A 134 -5.42 -24.08 1.41
N ALA A 135 -6.19 -23.70 2.42
CA ALA A 135 -6.50 -24.54 3.59
C ALA A 135 -7.32 -25.79 3.27
N GLY A 136 -8.17 -25.72 2.25
CA GLY A 136 -9.06 -26.83 1.84
C GLY A 136 -8.44 -27.80 0.83
N MET A 137 -7.25 -27.52 0.32
CA MET A 137 -6.64 -28.31 -0.76
C MET A 137 -5.88 -29.51 -0.20
N ARG A 138 -6.16 -30.69 -0.80
CA ARG A 138 -5.57 -31.97 -0.37
C ARG A 138 -4.55 -32.56 -1.34
N THR A 139 -4.39 -31.95 -2.51
CA THR A 139 -3.45 -32.40 -3.53
C THR A 139 -2.45 -31.29 -3.87
N GLN A 140 -1.21 -31.68 -4.14
CA GLN A 140 -0.17 -30.74 -4.52
C GLN A 140 -0.51 -29.97 -5.81
N GLU A 141 -1.15 -30.66 -6.78
CA GLU A 141 -1.60 -30.06 -8.03
C GLU A 141 -2.62 -28.95 -7.81
N ALA A 142 -3.62 -29.17 -6.94
CA ALA A 142 -4.63 -28.17 -6.59
C ALA A 142 -3.98 -26.93 -5.93
N VAL A 143 -3.04 -27.15 -5.01
CA VAL A 143 -2.31 -26.05 -4.34
C VAL A 143 -1.52 -25.21 -5.34
N VAL A 144 -0.77 -25.87 -6.25
CA VAL A 144 0.04 -25.15 -7.25
C VAL A 144 -0.83 -24.38 -8.24
N HIS A 145 -1.95 -24.96 -8.66
CA HIS A 145 -2.89 -24.30 -9.57
C HIS A 145 -3.53 -23.06 -8.92
N ALA A 146 -4.01 -23.20 -7.68
CA ALA A 146 -4.58 -22.10 -6.92
C ALA A 146 -3.53 -21.00 -6.66
N LEU A 147 -2.31 -21.38 -6.30
CA LEU A 147 -1.22 -20.44 -6.06
C LEU A 147 -0.90 -19.64 -7.32
N ALA A 148 -0.74 -20.30 -8.47
CA ALA A 148 -0.46 -19.65 -9.75
C ALA A 148 -1.57 -18.67 -10.14
N THR A 149 -2.83 -19.09 -10.03
CA THR A 149 -4.00 -18.27 -10.39
C THR A 149 -4.16 -17.05 -9.45
N ASN A 150 -4.08 -17.26 -8.14
CA ASN A 150 -4.22 -16.16 -7.16
C ASN A 150 -3.09 -15.13 -7.31
N LEU A 151 -1.85 -15.58 -7.50
CA LEU A 151 -0.72 -14.67 -7.71
C LEU A 151 -0.84 -13.88 -9.02
N GLN A 152 -1.28 -14.55 -10.09
CA GLN A 152 -1.51 -13.90 -11.37
C GLN A 152 -2.57 -12.80 -11.27
N GLN A 153 -3.69 -13.06 -10.60
CA GLN A 153 -4.76 -12.08 -10.38
C GLN A 153 -4.32 -10.94 -9.47
N MET A 154 -3.68 -11.26 -8.35
CA MET A 154 -3.24 -10.26 -7.38
C MET A 154 -2.24 -9.27 -7.96
N PHE A 155 -1.21 -9.77 -8.62
CA PHE A 155 -0.16 -8.93 -9.18
C PHE A 155 -0.49 -8.44 -10.60
N GLN A 156 -1.65 -8.85 -11.16
CA GLN A 156 -1.97 -8.62 -12.57
C GLN A 156 -0.77 -8.96 -13.47
N ALA A 157 -0.11 -10.08 -13.12
CA ALA A 157 1.08 -10.53 -13.81
C ALA A 157 0.73 -11.02 -15.22
N GLY A 158 1.66 -10.84 -16.14
CA GLY A 158 1.51 -11.38 -17.50
C GLY A 158 1.52 -12.89 -17.52
N LEU A 159 2.37 -13.50 -16.67
CA LEU A 159 2.47 -14.94 -16.48
C LEU A 159 3.01 -15.23 -15.08
N VAL A 160 2.47 -16.26 -14.45
CA VAL A 160 3.02 -16.89 -13.25
C VAL A 160 3.21 -18.37 -13.53
N GLU A 161 4.40 -18.86 -13.29
CA GLU A 161 4.73 -20.28 -13.33
C GLU A 161 5.09 -20.76 -11.93
N VAL A 162 4.50 -21.87 -11.51
CA VAL A 162 4.85 -22.54 -10.26
C VAL A 162 5.36 -23.94 -10.61
N GLY A 163 6.63 -24.16 -10.33
CA GLY A 163 7.30 -25.43 -10.57
C GLY A 163 7.63 -26.13 -9.28
N LEU A 164 7.27 -27.41 -9.15
CA LEU A 164 7.74 -28.27 -8.06
C LEU A 164 8.89 -29.15 -8.54
N GLN A 165 9.90 -29.30 -7.70
CA GLN A 165 10.96 -30.25 -7.95
C GLN A 165 10.43 -31.68 -7.79
N PRO A 166 10.85 -32.62 -8.66
CA PRO A 166 10.41 -34.00 -8.58
C PRO A 166 10.88 -34.58 -7.24
N GLY A 167 9.93 -34.98 -6.40
CA GLY A 167 10.23 -35.85 -5.27
C GLY A 167 10.61 -37.23 -5.79
N ASN A 168 11.15 -38.08 -4.92
CA ASN A 168 11.77 -39.40 -5.28
C ASN A 168 10.92 -40.38 -6.13
N LYS A 169 9.66 -40.03 -6.47
CA LYS A 169 8.73 -40.87 -7.28
C LYS A 169 7.73 -40.06 -8.13
N SER A 170 7.81 -38.74 -8.23
CA SER A 170 6.81 -37.92 -8.95
C SER A 170 7.44 -37.18 -10.11
N ALA A 171 6.68 -37.02 -11.20
CA ALA A 171 7.10 -36.19 -12.34
C ALA A 171 7.17 -34.69 -11.90
N PRO A 172 8.01 -33.89 -12.55
CA PRO A 172 8.06 -32.45 -12.28
C PRO A 172 6.71 -31.83 -12.61
N LEU A 173 6.10 -31.20 -11.62
CA LEU A 173 4.83 -30.49 -11.78
C LEU A 173 5.09 -29.03 -12.10
N LEU A 174 4.66 -28.58 -13.29
CA LEU A 174 4.75 -27.19 -13.72
C LEU A 174 3.36 -26.69 -14.09
N VAL A 175 2.87 -25.68 -13.38
CA VAL A 175 1.57 -25.05 -13.65
C VAL A 175 1.80 -23.59 -14.04
N LYS A 176 1.06 -23.14 -15.06
CA LYS A 176 1.11 -21.78 -15.61
C LYS A 176 -0.24 -21.09 -15.48
N ALA A 177 -0.21 -19.82 -15.14
CA ALA A 177 -1.40 -18.97 -15.14
C ALA A 177 -1.08 -17.62 -15.84
N PRO A 178 -1.75 -17.29 -16.96
CA PRO A 178 -2.73 -18.08 -17.70
C PRO A 178 -2.07 -19.24 -18.49
N PRO A 179 -2.79 -20.35 -18.72
CA PRO A 179 -2.21 -21.57 -19.34
C PRO A 179 -1.80 -21.40 -20.80
N THR A 180 -2.35 -20.40 -21.48
CA THR A 180 -2.14 -20.13 -22.91
C THR A 180 -0.89 -19.30 -23.21
N VAL A 181 -0.28 -18.71 -22.19
CA VAL A 181 0.87 -17.81 -22.34
C VAL A 181 2.17 -18.57 -22.02
N ASN A 182 3.15 -18.44 -22.89
CA ASN A 182 4.50 -18.93 -22.60
C ASN A 182 5.39 -17.76 -22.19
N GLY A 183 6.19 -17.95 -21.15
CA GLY A 183 7.17 -16.96 -20.71
C GLY A 183 8.23 -16.74 -21.80
N THR A 184 8.28 -15.53 -22.33
CA THR A 184 9.35 -15.09 -23.23
C THR A 184 10.37 -14.27 -22.42
N GLY A 185 11.60 -14.73 -22.37
CA GLY A 185 12.66 -14.07 -21.61
C GLY A 185 12.76 -14.50 -20.14
N ASN A 186 13.62 -13.80 -19.40
CA ASN A 186 13.83 -14.08 -17.99
C ASN A 186 12.64 -13.59 -17.14
N PRO A 187 12.25 -14.34 -16.09
CA PRO A 187 11.23 -13.88 -15.16
C PRO A 187 11.70 -12.62 -14.41
N ASP A 188 10.79 -11.70 -14.17
CA ASP A 188 11.05 -10.48 -13.38
C ASP A 188 11.28 -10.79 -11.91
N ARG A 189 10.71 -11.90 -11.40
CA ARG A 189 10.87 -12.38 -10.03
C ARG A 189 10.89 -13.89 -9.97
N ILE A 190 11.78 -14.40 -9.12
CA ILE A 190 11.86 -15.82 -8.77
C ILE A 190 11.77 -15.93 -7.25
N LEU A 191 10.87 -16.77 -6.77
CA LEU A 191 10.63 -17.02 -5.36
C LEU A 191 10.86 -18.50 -5.09
N PRO A 192 11.91 -18.88 -4.36
CA PRO A 192 12.11 -20.26 -3.97
C PRO A 192 11.09 -20.66 -2.89
N ILE A 193 10.49 -21.83 -3.04
CA ILE A 193 9.60 -22.45 -2.04
C ILE A 193 10.46 -23.42 -1.22
N LEU A 194 10.75 -23.01 0.01
CA LEU A 194 11.60 -23.76 0.93
C LEU A 194 10.77 -24.43 2.02
N ALA A 195 10.67 -25.78 1.99
CA ALA A 195 10.26 -26.54 3.16
C ALA A 195 11.51 -27.07 3.83
N SER A 196 11.89 -26.47 4.94
CA SER A 196 13.19 -26.70 5.63
C SER A 196 13.48 -28.18 5.82
N PRO A 197 14.65 -28.70 5.42
CA PRO A 197 15.79 -27.99 4.83
C PRO A 197 15.86 -28.01 3.29
N CYS A 198 14.80 -28.46 2.60
CA CYS A 198 14.83 -28.74 1.17
C CYS A 198 14.10 -27.68 0.32
N LEU A 199 14.64 -27.44 -0.88
CA LEU A 199 13.95 -26.68 -1.92
C LEU A 199 12.86 -27.57 -2.51
N VAL A 200 11.60 -27.19 -2.35
CA VAL A 200 10.43 -27.94 -2.84
C VAL A 200 10.04 -27.50 -4.24
N GLY A 201 10.27 -26.22 -4.55
CA GLY A 201 9.91 -25.67 -5.85
C GLY A 201 10.25 -24.20 -5.97
N GLU A 202 9.77 -23.59 -7.02
CA GLU A 202 9.95 -22.17 -7.30
C GLU A 202 8.72 -21.55 -7.95
N ILE A 203 8.50 -20.27 -7.67
CA ILE A 203 7.49 -19.45 -8.32
C ILE A 203 8.21 -18.44 -9.19
N ARG A 204 7.90 -18.43 -10.48
CA ARG A 204 8.44 -17.50 -11.48
C ARG A 204 7.33 -16.54 -11.89
N ILE A 205 7.60 -15.24 -11.89
CA ILE A 205 6.62 -14.20 -12.21
C ILE A 205 7.17 -13.33 -13.32
N TRP A 206 6.41 -13.18 -14.40
CA TRP A 206 6.67 -12.22 -15.47
C TRP A 206 5.71 -11.05 -15.34
N ARG A 207 6.24 -9.85 -15.47
CA ARG A 207 5.49 -8.62 -15.30
C ARG A 207 4.36 -8.51 -16.32
N GLY A 208 3.21 -8.07 -15.83
CA GLY A 208 2.08 -7.62 -16.64
C GLY A 208 1.88 -6.11 -16.45
N TYR A 209 0.62 -5.70 -16.32
CA TYR A 209 0.24 -4.31 -16.06
C TYR A 209 0.22 -3.95 -14.57
N GLY A 210 0.37 -4.95 -13.69
CA GLY A 210 0.28 -4.79 -12.25
C GLY A 210 1.59 -4.39 -11.59
N TRP A 211 1.48 -4.19 -10.27
CA TRP A 211 2.62 -3.88 -9.41
C TRP A 211 3.25 -5.17 -8.89
N LEU A 212 4.57 -5.27 -8.99
CA LEU A 212 5.35 -6.34 -8.38
C LEU A 212 6.11 -5.81 -7.17
N PRO A 213 6.06 -6.50 -6.01
CA PRO A 213 6.85 -6.13 -4.84
C PRO A 213 8.35 -6.16 -5.13
N ALA A 214 9.10 -5.39 -4.36
CA ALA A 214 10.55 -5.47 -4.41
C ALA A 214 11.03 -6.87 -4.02
N GLU A 215 12.14 -7.30 -4.60
CA GLU A 215 12.78 -8.56 -4.25
C GLU A 215 13.13 -8.59 -2.75
N GLY A 216 12.90 -9.73 -2.10
CA GLY A 216 13.11 -9.87 -0.64
C GLY A 216 12.07 -9.16 0.23
N SER A 217 10.97 -8.66 -0.33
CA SER A 217 9.89 -8.07 0.47
C SER A 217 9.26 -9.09 1.42
N ARG A 218 8.79 -8.62 2.58
CA ARG A 218 8.10 -9.47 3.56
C ARG A 218 6.90 -10.20 2.95
N LEU A 219 6.18 -9.55 2.04
CA LEU A 219 5.05 -10.13 1.35
C LEU A 219 5.47 -11.37 0.54
N LEU A 220 6.52 -11.26 -0.27
CA LEU A 220 7.01 -12.38 -1.09
C LEU A 220 7.51 -13.54 -0.23
N ASN A 221 8.23 -13.24 0.84
CA ASN A 221 8.69 -14.27 1.78
C ASN A 221 7.51 -14.98 2.47
N ASN A 222 6.50 -14.23 2.88
CA ASN A 222 5.29 -14.80 3.48
C ASN A 222 4.54 -15.70 2.49
N ILE A 223 4.41 -15.28 1.23
CA ILE A 223 3.81 -16.10 0.16
C ILE A 223 4.56 -17.41 0.00
N ALA A 224 5.89 -17.36 -0.12
CA ALA A 224 6.71 -18.55 -0.25
C ALA A 224 6.57 -19.50 0.94
N THR A 225 6.51 -18.96 2.16
CA THR A 225 6.31 -19.74 3.39
C THR A 225 4.92 -20.39 3.43
N GLN A 226 3.87 -19.66 3.09
CA GLN A 226 2.50 -20.20 3.02
C GLN A 226 2.38 -21.30 1.95
N ALA A 227 2.98 -21.08 0.80
CA ALA A 227 3.04 -22.08 -0.27
C ALA A 227 3.73 -23.36 0.20
N ALA A 228 4.88 -23.24 0.86
CA ALA A 228 5.62 -24.37 1.40
C ALA A 228 4.79 -25.19 2.40
N GLN A 229 4.12 -24.51 3.33
CA GLN A 229 3.25 -25.17 4.32
C GLN A 229 2.04 -25.84 3.69
N ALA A 230 1.43 -25.23 2.68
CA ALA A 230 0.28 -25.83 1.98
C ALA A 230 0.69 -27.06 1.18
N LEU A 231 1.82 -27.00 0.49
CA LEU A 231 2.38 -28.12 -0.28
C LEU A 231 2.75 -29.30 0.62
N GLU A 232 3.36 -29.05 1.76
CA GLU A 232 3.70 -30.13 2.70
C GLU A 232 2.45 -30.80 3.29
N ARG A 233 1.41 -30.02 3.64
CA ARG A 233 0.12 -30.57 4.06
C ARG A 233 -0.53 -31.41 2.97
N ALA A 234 -0.53 -30.93 1.74
CA ALA A 234 -1.08 -31.67 0.60
C ALA A 234 -0.33 -32.98 0.35
N ARG A 235 1.01 -32.95 0.42
CA ARG A 235 1.85 -34.13 0.30
C ARG A 235 1.55 -35.19 1.35
N LEU A 236 1.39 -34.78 2.61
CA LEU A 236 1.02 -35.70 3.70
C LEU A 236 -0.37 -36.29 3.47
N SER A 237 -1.35 -35.48 3.06
CA SER A 237 -2.71 -35.93 2.75
C SER A 237 -2.75 -36.93 1.59
N GLU A 238 -1.97 -36.72 0.54
CA GLU A 238 -1.82 -37.67 -0.58
C GLU A 238 -1.18 -39.00 -0.13
N ALA A 239 -0.15 -38.92 0.71
CA ALA A 239 0.52 -40.10 1.23
C ALA A 239 -0.41 -40.94 2.13
N GLU A 240 -1.21 -40.30 2.99
CA GLU A 240 -2.21 -40.97 3.82
C GLU A 240 -3.31 -41.63 2.96
N ALA A 241 -3.80 -40.96 1.93
CA ALA A 241 -4.81 -41.50 1.02
C ALA A 241 -4.29 -42.77 0.30
N LEU A 242 -3.03 -42.73 -0.18
CA LEU A 242 -2.40 -43.89 -0.81
C LEU A 242 -2.20 -45.05 0.18
N ALA A 243 -1.78 -44.79 1.41
CA ALA A 243 -1.62 -45.81 2.44
C ALA A 243 -2.94 -46.51 2.77
N ASN A 244 -4.03 -45.73 2.89
CA ASN A 244 -5.36 -46.25 3.16
C ASN A 244 -5.91 -47.12 2.01
N THR A 245 -5.64 -46.81 0.76
CA THR A 245 -6.07 -47.60 -0.38
C THR A 245 -5.32 -48.93 -0.44
N VAL A 246 -4.03 -48.98 -0.13
CA VAL A 246 -3.21 -50.21 -0.07
C VAL A 246 -3.73 -51.12 1.07
N THR A 247 -4.04 -50.54 2.23
CA THR A 247 -4.52 -51.34 3.40
C THR A 247 -5.90 -51.94 3.15
N ASN A 248 -6.78 -51.22 2.47
CA ASN A 248 -8.12 -51.73 2.14
C ASN A 248 -8.13 -52.76 0.99
N GLY A 249 -7.20 -52.60 0.01
CA GLY A 249 -7.07 -53.57 -1.10
C GLY A 249 -6.46 -54.92 -0.69
N SER A 250 -5.80 -55.01 0.48
CA SER A 250 -5.23 -56.25 0.99
C SER A 250 -6.21 -57.08 1.83
N LYS A 251 -7.46 -56.61 2.06
CA LYS A 251 -8.47 -57.27 2.84
C LYS A 251 -9.59 -57.95 1.99
N THR A 252 -9.52 -57.84 0.69
CA THR A 252 -10.38 -58.54 -0.29
C THR A 252 -9.61 -59.66 -0.95
#